data_04546bbd91654183b0b7223eb4ad3bef
#
_entry.id   04546bbd91654183b0b7223eb4ad3bef
#
_cell.length_a   1.000
_cell.length_b   1.000
_cell.length_c   1.000
_cell.angle_alpha   90.00
_cell.angle_beta   90.00
_cell.angle_gamma   90.00
#
_symmetry.space_group_name_H-M   'P 1'
#
loop_
_entity.id
_entity.type
_entity.pdbx_description
1 polymer ?
#
loop_
_entity_poly.entity_id
_entity_poly.type
_entity_poly.pdbx_seq_one_letter_code
_entity_poly.pdbx_strand_id
1 'polypeptide(L)'
;MPSADLMSLKAFEPYFEILEVYSTKAKNYVNGHCTKYEPWQLIVWSVVWTLLIVWVYEFVFQPESLWSRFKKRCFKLIRKMPIIGRKEFKGDWVRFVPHLQETFDHIWRHFWISEEEIQDKLNKTKEDISKSMTFLKVDQDYVKALPSQGLSPAAVLEKLKEYSSKDVLWQEGKASGAVYSGEKELTDLLVKAYGDFAWSNPLHPDIFPGLRKIEAEIVRMACSLFNGGPDSCGCVTSGGTESILMACKAYRELAFENGIKTPEIVAPQSAHAAFDKAASYFGMKIIRVPLNKMMEVDVRAMRRAISRNTAMLVCSAPQFPHGVIDPIPEVAKLAVKYKIPLHVDACLGGFLIVFMEKAGYPLEQPFDFRVKGVTSISADTHKYGYAPKGSSVLLYSDKKYRSYQFFVATDWQGGIYASPTIAGSRPGGISAACWASLMYFGESGYVEATKQIIKTTRFLKSELENIKGIFVFGNPQLSVIALGSRDFDIYRLFNLMNAKGWNLNQLQFPPSLHFCITLVHTRKRVAIQFLKDIRESVTQIMKNPKAKTTGMGAIYGMAQATIDRNLVAELSSVFLDSLFSTDTTTQGSQMNGSPKPR
;
A
#
# COMPACT_ATOMS: atom_id res chain seq x y z
N MET A 1 23.40 -44.22 24.17
CA MET A 1 22.08 -43.69 24.61
C MET A 1 21.66 -44.48 25.82
N PRO A 2 21.53 -43.83 26.97
CA PRO A 2 20.43 -44.17 27.85
C PRO A 2 19.82 -42.93 28.57
N SER A 3 18.49 -42.94 28.75
CA SER A 3 17.74 -42.53 29.95
C SER A 3 17.94 -41.10 30.51
N ALA A 4 17.56 -40.06 29.77
CA ALA A 4 17.46 -38.72 30.31
C ALA A 4 16.01 -38.22 30.52
N ASP A 5 14.97 -38.94 30.10
CA ASP A 5 13.58 -38.43 30.05
C ASP A 5 12.67 -38.90 31.21
N LEU A 6 13.11 -39.74 32.12
CA LEU A 6 12.27 -40.17 33.25
C LEU A 6 12.46 -39.36 34.54
N MET A 7 13.56 -38.59 34.67
CA MET A 7 13.77 -37.76 35.87
C MET A 7 13.05 -36.40 35.86
N SER A 8 12.63 -35.89 34.71
CA SER A 8 11.93 -34.59 34.61
C SER A 8 10.45 -34.67 35.00
N LEU A 9 9.81 -35.81 34.83
CA LEU A 9 8.39 -35.98 35.15
C LEU A 9 8.11 -36.07 36.66
N LYS A 10 9.02 -36.65 37.44
CA LYS A 10 8.88 -36.74 38.92
C LYS A 10 8.95 -35.38 39.63
N ALA A 11 9.62 -34.40 39.04
CA ALA A 11 9.67 -33.04 39.61
C ALA A 11 8.33 -32.30 39.50
N PHE A 12 7.42 -32.74 38.64
CA PHE A 12 6.09 -32.13 38.44
C PHE A 12 4.97 -32.91 39.16
N GLU A 13 5.22 -34.08 39.75
CA GLU A 13 4.22 -34.85 40.49
C GLU A 13 3.46 -34.00 41.55
N PRO A 14 4.12 -33.19 42.38
CA PRO A 14 3.41 -32.38 43.37
C PRO A 14 2.48 -31.34 42.72
N TYR A 15 2.84 -30.84 41.54
CA TYR A 15 1.98 -29.89 40.83
C TYR A 15 0.77 -30.56 40.17
N PHE A 16 0.91 -31.82 39.73
CA PHE A 16 -0.20 -32.63 39.23
C PHE A 16 -1.20 -32.98 40.32
N GLU A 17 -0.76 -33.35 41.51
CA GLU A 17 -1.62 -33.60 42.67
C GLU A 17 -2.39 -32.34 43.09
N ILE A 18 -1.72 -31.18 43.13
CA ILE A 18 -2.38 -29.90 43.42
C ILE A 18 -3.42 -29.57 42.34
N LEU A 19 -3.10 -29.73 41.08
CA LEU A 19 -4.02 -29.52 39.94
C LEU A 19 -5.21 -30.48 40.00
N GLU A 20 -5.01 -31.73 40.38
CA GLU A 20 -6.07 -32.72 40.51
C GLU A 20 -7.04 -32.40 41.66
N VAL A 21 -6.49 -31.96 42.80
CA VAL A 21 -7.29 -31.51 43.95
C VAL A 21 -8.14 -30.26 43.57
N TYR A 22 -7.55 -29.26 42.93
CA TYR A 22 -8.27 -28.08 42.50
C TYR A 22 -9.28 -28.39 41.39
N SER A 23 -8.93 -29.26 40.46
CA SER A 23 -9.81 -29.77 39.39
C SER A 23 -11.01 -30.50 39.99
N THR A 24 -10.77 -31.37 40.96
CA THR A 24 -11.86 -32.11 41.64
C THR A 24 -12.75 -31.21 42.47
N LYS A 25 -12.21 -30.20 43.19
CA LYS A 25 -13.00 -29.19 43.89
C LYS A 25 -13.81 -28.34 42.93
N ALA A 26 -13.24 -27.88 41.85
CA ALA A 26 -13.93 -27.13 40.80
C ALA A 26 -15.05 -27.97 40.15
N LYS A 27 -14.76 -29.25 39.82
CA LYS A 27 -15.74 -30.18 39.27
C LYS A 27 -16.93 -30.40 40.24
N ASN A 28 -16.68 -30.62 41.53
CA ASN A 28 -17.71 -30.82 42.53
C ASN A 28 -18.55 -29.55 42.78
N TYR A 29 -17.90 -28.36 42.77
CA TYR A 29 -18.57 -27.08 42.86
C TYR A 29 -19.49 -26.84 41.65
N VAL A 30 -18.95 -27.03 40.43
CA VAL A 30 -19.71 -26.88 39.20
C VAL A 30 -20.87 -27.87 39.15
N ASN A 31 -20.63 -29.16 39.42
CA ASN A 31 -21.65 -30.19 39.40
C ASN A 31 -22.78 -29.90 40.45
N GLY A 32 -22.41 -29.43 41.66
CA GLY A 32 -23.37 -29.06 42.69
C GLY A 32 -24.28 -27.88 42.33
N HIS A 33 -23.75 -26.95 41.50
CA HIS A 33 -24.54 -25.81 41.04
C HIS A 33 -25.31 -26.12 39.74
N CYS A 34 -24.80 -27.02 38.91
CA CYS A 34 -25.41 -27.40 37.64
C CYS A 34 -26.59 -28.37 37.79
N THR A 35 -26.78 -29.02 38.95
CA THR A 35 -27.94 -29.90 39.20
C THR A 35 -29.29 -29.21 39.09
N LYS A 36 -29.31 -27.88 39.10
CA LYS A 36 -30.54 -27.07 38.98
C LYS A 36 -30.96 -26.81 37.51
N TYR A 37 -30.13 -27.22 36.55
CA TYR A 37 -30.35 -26.94 35.13
C TYR A 37 -30.44 -28.23 34.32
N GLU A 38 -31.31 -28.25 33.32
CA GLU A 38 -31.41 -29.33 32.37
C GLU A 38 -30.12 -29.38 31.49
N PRO A 39 -29.65 -30.55 31.08
CA PRO A 39 -28.41 -30.68 30.30
C PRO A 39 -28.35 -29.80 29.06
N TRP A 40 -29.46 -29.61 28.36
CA TRP A 40 -29.54 -28.76 27.17
C TRP A 40 -29.34 -27.27 27.52
N GLN A 41 -29.81 -26.82 28.71
CA GLN A 41 -29.61 -25.45 29.20
C GLN A 41 -28.12 -25.17 29.46
N LEU A 42 -27.40 -26.15 30.01
CA LEU A 42 -25.96 -26.04 30.27
C LEU A 42 -25.18 -25.94 28.96
N ILE A 43 -25.58 -26.71 27.95
CA ILE A 43 -24.97 -26.62 26.61
C ILE A 43 -25.22 -25.23 26.01
N VAL A 44 -26.47 -24.76 26.04
CA VAL A 44 -26.81 -23.42 25.52
C VAL A 44 -26.03 -22.33 26.24
N TRP A 45 -26.00 -22.36 27.58
CA TRP A 45 -25.24 -21.36 28.36
C TRP A 45 -23.73 -21.43 28.08
N SER A 46 -23.14 -22.60 27.96
CA SER A 46 -21.73 -22.75 27.65
C SER A 46 -21.39 -22.19 26.25
N VAL A 47 -22.24 -22.42 25.27
CA VAL A 47 -22.11 -21.85 23.92
C VAL A 47 -22.24 -20.33 23.97
N VAL A 48 -23.26 -19.81 24.68
CA VAL A 48 -23.48 -18.36 24.81
C VAL A 48 -22.27 -17.69 25.50
N TRP A 49 -21.78 -18.26 26.60
CA TRP A 49 -20.60 -17.73 27.31
C TRP A 49 -19.33 -17.80 26.46
N THR A 50 -19.13 -18.90 25.74
CA THR A 50 -17.98 -19.04 24.84
C THR A 50 -18.03 -17.99 23.73
N LEU A 51 -19.19 -17.82 23.09
CA LEU A 51 -19.39 -16.79 22.08
C LEU A 51 -19.19 -15.38 22.64
N LEU A 52 -19.66 -15.12 23.88
CA LEU A 52 -19.48 -13.84 24.57
C LEU A 52 -17.99 -13.58 24.86
N ILE A 53 -17.26 -14.58 25.36
CA ILE A 53 -15.82 -14.47 25.66
C ILE A 53 -15.04 -14.22 24.38
N VAL A 54 -15.31 -14.97 23.30
CA VAL A 54 -14.69 -14.75 21.99
C VAL A 54 -15.03 -13.34 21.47
N TRP A 55 -16.28 -12.92 21.59
CA TRP A 55 -16.72 -11.58 21.20
C TRP A 55 -16.03 -10.47 22.00
N VAL A 56 -15.91 -10.62 23.33
CA VAL A 56 -15.19 -9.69 24.22
C VAL A 56 -13.71 -9.68 23.88
N TYR A 57 -13.10 -10.85 23.67
CA TYR A 57 -11.70 -10.96 23.30
C TYR A 57 -11.41 -10.24 21.96
N GLU A 58 -12.20 -10.53 20.93
CA GLU A 58 -12.08 -9.84 19.64
C GLU A 58 -12.39 -8.33 19.76
N PHE A 59 -13.22 -7.95 20.74
CA PHE A 59 -13.56 -6.55 20.98
C PHE A 59 -12.48 -5.79 21.76
N VAL A 60 -11.83 -6.40 22.73
CA VAL A 60 -10.87 -5.74 23.64
C VAL A 60 -9.45 -5.69 23.07
N PHE A 61 -9.01 -6.74 22.39
CA PHE A 61 -7.60 -6.91 22.02
C PHE A 61 -7.23 -6.44 20.60
N GLN A 62 -8.03 -5.56 20.01
CA GLN A 62 -7.67 -4.93 18.73
C GLN A 62 -7.03 -3.54 18.93
N PRO A 63 -6.20 -3.04 17.99
CA PRO A 63 -5.45 -1.78 18.14
C PRO A 63 -6.28 -0.49 18.08
N GLU A 64 -7.55 -0.57 17.68
CA GLU A 64 -8.45 0.59 17.67
C GLU A 64 -9.07 0.86 19.03
N SER A 65 -9.40 2.14 19.35
CA SER A 65 -10.07 2.49 20.61
C SER A 65 -11.41 1.77 20.75
N LEU A 66 -11.76 1.34 21.98
CA LEU A 66 -13.00 0.64 22.29
C LEU A 66 -14.24 1.41 21.81
N TRP A 67 -14.22 2.74 21.92
CA TRP A 67 -15.30 3.62 21.49
C TRP A 67 -15.48 3.64 19.96
N SER A 68 -14.39 3.68 19.21
CA SER A 68 -14.43 3.61 17.73
C SER A 68 -15.03 2.29 17.25
N ARG A 69 -14.67 1.18 17.89
CA ARG A 69 -15.17 -0.18 17.56
C ARG A 69 -16.64 -0.36 17.91
N PHE A 70 -17.05 0.17 19.06
CA PHE A 70 -18.45 0.17 19.46
C PHE A 70 -19.30 0.94 18.44
N LYS A 71 -18.88 2.15 18.05
CA LYS A 71 -19.55 2.94 17.01
C LYS A 71 -19.68 2.18 15.70
N LYS A 72 -18.58 1.58 15.20
CA LYS A 72 -18.58 0.81 13.96
C LYS A 72 -19.52 -0.39 14.00
N ARG A 73 -19.59 -1.12 15.12
CA ARG A 73 -20.50 -2.26 15.28
C ARG A 73 -21.97 -1.83 15.38
N CYS A 74 -22.27 -0.79 16.14
CA CYS A 74 -23.62 -0.23 16.23
C CYS A 74 -24.09 0.24 14.84
N PHE A 75 -23.25 0.95 14.09
CA PHE A 75 -23.57 1.40 12.74
C PHE A 75 -23.85 0.23 11.79
N LYS A 76 -23.01 -0.82 11.83
CA LYS A 76 -23.20 -2.02 11.01
C LYS A 76 -24.48 -2.79 11.34
N LEU A 77 -24.88 -2.81 12.62
CA LEU A 77 -26.13 -3.42 13.07
C LEU A 77 -27.35 -2.61 12.57
N ILE A 78 -27.32 -1.29 12.76
CA ILE A 78 -28.40 -0.38 12.35
C ILE A 78 -28.62 -0.45 10.83
N ARG A 79 -27.53 -0.51 10.04
CA ARG A 79 -27.62 -0.61 8.56
C ARG A 79 -28.21 -1.94 8.07
N LYS A 80 -28.10 -3.01 8.85
CA LYS A 80 -28.69 -4.32 8.51
C LYS A 80 -30.18 -4.43 8.87
N MET A 81 -30.74 -3.49 9.62
CA MET A 81 -32.17 -3.49 9.96
C MET A 81 -33.01 -3.08 8.75
N PRO A 82 -34.11 -3.79 8.44
CA PRO A 82 -35.07 -3.37 7.42
C PRO A 82 -35.59 -1.97 7.71
N ILE A 83 -35.86 -1.17 6.66
CA ILE A 83 -36.32 0.25 6.76
C ILE A 83 -37.59 0.38 7.62
N ILE A 84 -38.48 -0.61 7.56
CA ILE A 84 -39.72 -0.68 8.35
C ILE A 84 -39.41 -0.83 9.84
N GLY A 85 -38.51 -1.73 10.23
CA GLY A 85 -38.06 -1.90 11.63
C GLY A 85 -37.32 -0.70 12.19
N ARG A 86 -36.72 0.14 11.34
CA ARG A 86 -36.06 1.38 11.77
C ARG A 86 -37.05 2.47 12.19
N LYS A 87 -38.23 2.55 11.59
CA LYS A 87 -39.29 3.52 11.96
C LYS A 87 -40.02 3.07 13.22
N GLU A 88 -40.29 1.78 13.38
CA GLU A 88 -40.94 1.21 14.56
C GLU A 88 -40.02 1.28 15.81
N PHE A 89 -38.73 0.99 15.65
CA PHE A 89 -37.76 1.10 16.73
C PHE A 89 -37.66 2.52 17.30
N LYS A 90 -37.86 3.56 16.46
CA LYS A 90 -37.92 4.95 16.90
C LYS A 90 -39.17 5.25 17.73
N GLY A 91 -40.30 4.60 17.45
CA GLY A 91 -41.57 4.82 18.16
C GLY A 91 -41.62 4.20 19.56
N ASP A 92 -41.09 3.01 19.77
CA ASP A 92 -41.29 2.22 20.98
C ASP A 92 -40.25 2.50 22.07
N TRP A 93 -39.01 2.79 21.74
CA TRP A 93 -37.96 3.11 22.71
C TRP A 93 -38.16 4.48 23.38
N VAL A 94 -38.74 5.45 22.66
CA VAL A 94 -39.06 6.78 23.22
C VAL A 94 -40.08 6.72 24.34
N ARG A 95 -40.94 5.68 24.39
CA ARG A 95 -41.93 5.47 25.45
C ARG A 95 -41.35 4.88 26.74
N PHE A 96 -40.22 4.17 26.67
CA PHE A 96 -39.68 3.42 27.81
C PHE A 96 -38.67 4.16 28.68
N VAL A 97 -37.97 5.20 28.16
CA VAL A 97 -36.92 5.89 28.94
C VAL A 97 -36.88 7.40 28.62
N PRO A 98 -37.78 8.20 29.21
CA PRO A 98 -37.92 9.64 28.94
C PRO A 98 -36.65 10.47 29.20
N HIS A 99 -35.81 10.08 30.16
CA HIS A 99 -34.60 10.83 30.55
C HIS A 99 -33.37 10.59 29.64
N LEU A 100 -33.43 9.63 28.72
CA LEU A 100 -32.38 9.40 27.72
C LEU A 100 -32.72 10.03 26.36
N GLN A 101 -33.85 10.69 26.25
CA GLN A 101 -34.35 11.23 24.98
C GLN A 101 -33.40 12.28 24.40
N GLU A 102 -32.88 13.21 25.19
CA GLU A 102 -31.91 14.22 24.69
C GLU A 102 -30.58 13.62 24.29
N THR A 103 -30.07 12.66 25.07
CA THR A 103 -28.82 11.97 24.75
C THR A 103 -28.98 11.05 23.55
N PHE A 104 -30.13 10.39 23.41
CA PHE A 104 -30.46 9.52 22.28
C PHE A 104 -30.74 10.34 21.04
N ASP A 105 -31.42 11.46 21.11
CA ASP A 105 -31.65 12.38 19.99
C ASP A 105 -30.36 13.10 19.57
N HIS A 106 -29.45 13.37 20.49
CA HIS A 106 -28.13 13.92 20.16
C HIS A 106 -27.24 12.87 19.48
N ILE A 107 -27.21 11.65 20.01
CA ILE A 107 -26.53 10.51 19.39
C ILE A 107 -27.19 10.18 18.06
N TRP A 108 -28.51 10.18 18.00
CA TRP A 108 -29.29 9.86 16.82
C TRP A 108 -29.16 10.92 15.72
N ARG A 109 -29.19 12.22 16.03
CA ARG A 109 -28.88 13.29 15.07
C ARG A 109 -27.44 13.26 14.56
N HIS A 110 -26.49 12.79 15.37
CA HIS A 110 -25.10 12.61 14.95
C HIS A 110 -24.89 11.36 14.09
N PHE A 111 -25.77 10.36 14.22
CA PHE A 111 -25.71 9.11 13.45
C PHE A 111 -26.64 9.09 12.23
N TRP A 112 -27.66 9.98 12.23
CA TRP A 112 -28.68 10.04 11.18
C TRP A 112 -28.49 11.25 10.30
N ILE A 113 -27.46 11.21 9.49
CA ILE A 113 -27.51 11.91 8.20
C ILE A 113 -28.53 11.11 7.39
N SER A 114 -29.60 11.73 6.88
CA SER A 114 -30.62 10.99 6.12
C SER A 114 -29.98 10.30 4.92
N GLU A 115 -30.52 9.17 4.50
CA GLU A 115 -30.01 8.45 3.32
C GLU A 115 -30.03 9.37 2.09
N GLU A 116 -30.98 10.30 2.01
CA GLU A 116 -31.04 11.38 1.01
C GLU A 116 -29.87 12.37 1.14
N GLU A 117 -29.54 12.81 2.34
CA GLU A 117 -28.42 13.74 2.58
C GLU A 117 -27.05 13.10 2.32
N ILE A 118 -26.93 11.78 2.57
CA ILE A 118 -25.76 10.99 2.16
C ILE A 118 -25.72 10.87 0.65
N GLN A 119 -26.85 10.56 0.02
CA GLN A 119 -26.94 10.40 -1.42
C GLN A 119 -26.71 11.71 -2.16
N ASP A 120 -27.23 12.82 -1.67
CA ASP A 120 -26.97 14.15 -2.21
C ASP A 120 -25.51 14.58 -2.09
N LYS A 121 -24.89 14.34 -0.93
CA LYS A 121 -23.45 14.56 -0.73
C LYS A 121 -22.61 13.64 -1.63
N LEU A 122 -23.04 12.39 -1.81
CA LEU A 122 -22.43 11.43 -2.73
C LEU A 122 -22.52 11.91 -4.18
N ASN A 123 -23.71 12.32 -4.61
CA ASN A 123 -23.94 12.80 -5.96
C ASN A 123 -23.14 14.08 -6.23
N LYS A 124 -23.14 15.02 -5.29
CA LYS A 124 -22.31 16.23 -5.38
C LYS A 124 -20.82 15.90 -5.41
N THR A 125 -20.37 14.96 -4.59
CA THR A 125 -18.95 14.52 -4.61
C THR A 125 -18.61 13.78 -5.91
N LYS A 126 -19.54 12.98 -6.46
CA LYS A 126 -19.40 12.34 -7.78
C LYS A 126 -19.27 13.41 -8.89
N GLU A 127 -20.10 14.44 -8.85
CA GLU A 127 -20.00 15.57 -9.78
C GLU A 127 -18.69 16.34 -9.63
N ASP A 128 -18.26 16.62 -8.39
CA ASP A 128 -17.01 17.32 -8.11
C ASP A 128 -15.80 16.50 -8.55
N ILE A 129 -15.83 15.17 -8.36
CA ILE A 129 -14.83 14.23 -8.89
C ILE A 129 -14.84 14.28 -10.42
N SER A 130 -15.99 14.14 -11.05
CA SER A 130 -16.13 14.18 -12.50
C SER A 130 -15.63 15.53 -13.06
N LYS A 131 -16.04 16.66 -12.47
CA LYS A 131 -15.56 17.99 -12.85
C LYS A 131 -14.05 18.17 -12.62
N SER A 132 -13.51 17.63 -11.55
CA SER A 132 -12.07 17.71 -11.25
C SER A 132 -11.23 16.82 -12.18
N MET A 133 -11.82 15.77 -12.74
CA MET A 133 -11.18 14.87 -13.70
C MET A 133 -11.25 15.41 -15.13
N THR A 134 -12.11 16.39 -15.40
CA THR A 134 -12.19 17.09 -16.69
C THR A 134 -11.02 18.08 -16.81
N PHE A 135 -9.77 17.58 -16.62
CA PHE A 135 -8.55 18.34 -16.95
C PHE A 135 -8.42 18.63 -18.45
N LEU A 136 -9.11 17.85 -19.26
CA LEU A 136 -9.27 18.11 -20.68
C LEU A 136 -10.33 19.20 -20.82
N LYS A 137 -9.92 20.37 -21.29
CA LYS A 137 -10.88 21.42 -21.67
C LYS A 137 -11.99 20.80 -22.53
N VAL A 138 -13.22 21.20 -22.24
CA VAL A 138 -14.49 20.65 -22.75
C VAL A 138 -14.62 20.65 -24.28
N ASP A 139 -13.68 21.24 -25.02
CA ASP A 139 -13.76 21.47 -26.46
C ASP A 139 -13.18 20.38 -27.35
N GLN A 140 -12.83 19.23 -26.81
CA GLN A 140 -12.27 18.13 -27.61
C GLN A 140 -13.14 16.89 -27.55
N ASP A 141 -13.69 16.54 -28.71
CA ASP A 141 -14.40 15.28 -28.89
C ASP A 141 -13.46 14.10 -28.76
N TYR A 142 -13.86 13.12 -27.95
CA TYR A 142 -13.17 11.84 -27.88
C TYR A 142 -13.29 11.09 -29.21
N VAL A 143 -12.21 10.46 -29.64
CA VAL A 143 -12.24 9.51 -30.76
C VAL A 143 -12.94 8.23 -30.26
N LYS A 144 -14.21 8.07 -30.63
CA LYS A 144 -15.06 6.95 -30.18
C LYS A 144 -15.08 5.76 -31.14
N ALA A 145 -14.57 5.94 -32.35
CA ALA A 145 -14.47 4.90 -33.38
C ALA A 145 -13.20 5.07 -34.19
N LEU A 146 -12.73 3.98 -34.79
CA LEU A 146 -11.60 4.07 -35.73
C LEU A 146 -12.01 4.97 -36.91
N PRO A 147 -11.10 5.83 -37.38
CA PRO A 147 -11.35 6.58 -38.62
C PRO A 147 -11.49 5.63 -39.81
N SER A 148 -12.36 5.95 -40.75
CA SER A 148 -12.58 5.14 -41.95
C SER A 148 -11.30 5.00 -42.82
N GLN A 149 -10.42 5.99 -42.74
CA GLN A 149 -9.11 5.98 -43.35
C GLN A 149 -8.05 6.27 -42.28
N GLY A 150 -6.92 5.53 -42.34
CA GLY A 150 -5.79 5.75 -41.43
C GLY A 150 -5.19 7.15 -41.62
N LEU A 151 -4.72 7.73 -40.51
CA LEU A 151 -3.99 8.99 -40.53
C LEU A 151 -2.55 8.80 -40.96
N SER A 152 -1.95 9.83 -41.56
CA SER A 152 -0.53 9.83 -41.82
C SER A 152 0.29 9.81 -40.52
N PRO A 153 1.52 9.26 -40.51
CA PRO A 153 2.39 9.29 -39.33
C PRO A 153 2.59 10.69 -38.76
N ALA A 154 2.72 11.71 -39.58
CA ALA A 154 2.85 13.11 -39.17
C ALA A 154 1.60 13.59 -38.41
N ALA A 155 0.41 13.30 -38.93
CA ALA A 155 -0.85 13.68 -38.27
C ALA A 155 -1.07 12.94 -36.95
N VAL A 156 -0.63 11.67 -36.84
CA VAL A 156 -0.66 10.93 -35.58
C VAL A 156 0.27 11.57 -34.56
N LEU A 157 1.50 11.91 -34.93
CA LEU A 157 2.47 12.55 -34.04
C LEU A 157 2.02 13.94 -33.58
N GLU A 158 1.37 14.70 -34.45
CA GLU A 158 0.80 16.00 -34.10
C GLU A 158 -0.32 15.88 -33.04
N LYS A 159 -1.23 14.92 -33.20
CA LYS A 159 -2.25 14.62 -32.19
C LYS A 159 -1.65 14.18 -30.86
N LEU A 160 -0.64 13.31 -30.86
CA LEU A 160 0.05 12.89 -29.64
C LEU A 160 0.75 14.05 -28.94
N LYS A 161 1.37 14.97 -29.73
CA LYS A 161 1.98 16.20 -29.19
C LYS A 161 0.93 17.12 -28.57
N GLU A 162 -0.23 17.23 -29.18
CA GLU A 162 -1.35 17.99 -28.63
C GLU A 162 -1.78 17.41 -27.26
N TYR A 163 -1.94 16.07 -27.14
CA TYR A 163 -2.31 15.44 -25.88
C TYR A 163 -1.23 15.65 -24.80
N SER A 164 0.05 15.46 -25.14
CA SER A 164 1.15 15.66 -24.18
C SER A 164 1.31 17.12 -23.73
N SER A 165 0.85 18.09 -24.53
CA SER A 165 0.91 19.51 -24.15
C SER A 165 -0.03 19.88 -22.98
N LYS A 166 -0.95 18.99 -22.63
CA LYS A 166 -1.89 19.15 -21.51
C LYS A 166 -1.37 18.62 -20.19
N ASP A 167 -0.23 17.94 -20.21
CA ASP A 167 0.42 17.44 -19.01
C ASP A 167 0.82 18.61 -18.09
N VAL A 168 0.81 18.34 -16.78
CA VAL A 168 1.40 19.25 -15.79
C VAL A 168 2.86 19.50 -16.17
N LEU A 169 3.34 20.72 -16.03
CA LEU A 169 4.74 21.09 -16.31
C LEU A 169 5.70 20.45 -15.27
N TRP A 170 5.78 19.13 -15.29
CA TRP A 170 6.65 18.35 -14.38
C TRP A 170 8.14 18.73 -14.54
N GLN A 171 8.54 19.25 -15.70
CA GLN A 171 9.87 19.77 -15.98
C GLN A 171 10.27 20.92 -15.03
N GLU A 172 9.31 21.64 -14.49
CA GLU A 172 9.52 22.66 -13.48
C GLU A 172 9.82 22.11 -12.08
N GLY A 173 9.72 20.76 -11.90
CA GLY A 173 9.98 20.10 -10.62
C GLY A 173 8.86 20.27 -9.59
N LYS A 174 7.63 20.54 -10.04
CA LYS A 174 6.49 20.73 -9.13
C LYS A 174 5.67 19.47 -8.86
N ALA A 175 6.10 18.31 -9.37
CA ALA A 175 5.44 17.03 -9.15
C ALA A 175 6.22 16.16 -8.16
N SER A 176 5.58 15.75 -7.08
CA SER A 176 6.14 14.84 -6.07
C SER A 176 6.33 13.44 -6.63
N GLY A 177 7.55 12.96 -6.78
CA GLY A 177 7.81 11.67 -7.43
C GLY A 177 7.38 11.69 -8.90
N ALA A 178 6.60 10.69 -9.35
CA ALA A 178 6.07 10.53 -10.71
C ALA A 178 7.14 10.49 -11.81
N VAL A 179 7.93 11.56 -12.01
CA VAL A 179 9.05 11.63 -12.95
C VAL A 179 10.37 11.67 -12.18
N TYR A 180 11.25 10.70 -12.44
CA TYR A 180 12.45 10.50 -11.63
C TYR A 180 13.70 11.17 -12.22
N SER A 181 13.80 11.33 -13.56
CA SER A 181 14.84 12.09 -14.26
C SER A 181 14.23 13.09 -15.25
N GLY A 182 13.95 12.69 -16.49
CA GLY A 182 13.44 13.55 -17.54
C GLY A 182 14.54 14.30 -18.31
N GLU A 183 15.78 13.83 -18.24
CA GLU A 183 16.89 14.35 -19.04
C GLU A 183 16.72 13.98 -20.52
N LYS A 184 17.01 14.94 -21.41
CA LYS A 184 16.78 14.78 -22.84
C LYS A 184 17.65 13.67 -23.44
N GLU A 185 18.93 13.65 -23.13
CA GLU A 185 19.88 12.66 -23.64
C GLU A 185 19.47 11.24 -23.25
N LEU A 186 19.11 11.03 -21.97
CA LEU A 186 18.56 9.76 -21.51
C LEU A 186 17.28 9.41 -22.28
N THR A 187 16.35 10.37 -22.43
CA THR A 187 15.08 10.14 -23.14
C THR A 187 15.32 9.69 -24.58
N ASP A 188 16.21 10.35 -25.30
CA ASP A 188 16.56 10.02 -26.70
C ASP A 188 17.15 8.59 -26.78
N LEU A 189 18.01 8.19 -25.84
CA LEU A 189 18.56 6.84 -25.75
C LEU A 189 17.45 5.80 -25.47
N LEU A 190 16.56 6.06 -24.52
CA LEU A 190 15.49 5.14 -24.16
C LEU A 190 14.50 4.93 -25.31
N VAL A 191 14.16 6.00 -26.04
CA VAL A 191 13.29 5.92 -27.23
C VAL A 191 13.93 5.06 -28.31
N LYS A 192 15.22 5.24 -28.56
CA LYS A 192 15.95 4.43 -29.54
C LYS A 192 16.01 2.96 -29.13
N ALA A 193 16.41 2.68 -27.90
CA ALA A 193 16.44 1.32 -27.37
C ALA A 193 15.07 0.63 -27.42
N TYR A 194 14.00 1.36 -27.11
CA TYR A 194 12.63 0.85 -27.26
C TYR A 194 12.32 0.53 -28.72
N GLY A 195 12.64 1.43 -29.66
CA GLY A 195 12.37 1.27 -31.08
C GLY A 195 13.05 0.02 -31.66
N ASP A 196 14.32 -0.21 -31.31
CA ASP A 196 15.09 -1.37 -31.76
C ASP A 196 14.49 -2.72 -31.25
N PHE A 197 13.75 -2.71 -30.15
CA PHE A 197 13.13 -3.89 -29.53
C PHE A 197 11.59 -3.84 -29.47
N ALA A 198 10.94 -2.94 -30.22
CA ALA A 198 9.51 -2.70 -30.15
C ALA A 198 8.66 -3.96 -30.43
N TRP A 199 9.13 -4.85 -31.29
CA TRP A 199 8.45 -6.08 -31.70
C TRP A 199 8.87 -7.31 -30.89
N SER A 200 9.85 -7.18 -30.03
CA SER A 200 10.38 -8.32 -29.28
C SER A 200 9.54 -8.67 -28.07
N ASN A 201 9.49 -9.98 -27.76
CA ASN A 201 8.65 -10.54 -26.70
C ASN A 201 9.42 -11.61 -25.91
N PRO A 202 9.64 -11.43 -24.60
CA PRO A 202 10.35 -12.40 -23.76
C PRO A 202 9.67 -13.78 -23.66
N LEU A 203 8.40 -13.89 -24.05
CA LEU A 203 7.69 -15.17 -24.09
C LEU A 203 8.29 -16.13 -25.14
N HIS A 204 8.98 -15.60 -26.15
CA HIS A 204 9.59 -16.37 -27.26
C HIS A 204 11.11 -16.23 -27.25
N PRO A 205 11.81 -16.86 -26.29
CA PRO A 205 13.27 -16.70 -26.14
C PRO A 205 14.08 -17.33 -27.29
N ASP A 206 13.50 -18.25 -28.03
CA ASP A 206 14.02 -18.85 -29.25
C ASP A 206 14.07 -17.84 -30.40
N ILE A 207 13.05 -16.98 -30.52
CA ILE A 207 12.98 -15.92 -31.54
C ILE A 207 13.80 -14.70 -31.09
N PHE A 208 13.82 -14.38 -29.81
CA PHE A 208 14.45 -13.18 -29.25
C PHE A 208 15.55 -13.49 -28.22
N PRO A 209 16.62 -14.22 -28.61
CA PRO A 209 17.69 -14.62 -27.68
C PRO A 209 18.44 -13.42 -27.08
N GLY A 210 18.56 -12.31 -27.81
CA GLY A 210 19.15 -11.06 -27.32
C GLY A 210 18.34 -10.46 -26.17
N LEU A 211 17.02 -10.47 -26.29
CA LEU A 211 16.14 -9.98 -25.21
C LEU A 211 16.22 -10.86 -23.96
N ARG A 212 16.27 -12.19 -24.12
CA ARG A 212 16.52 -13.11 -23.03
C ARG A 212 17.81 -12.79 -22.27
N LYS A 213 18.88 -12.48 -23.00
CA LYS A 213 20.17 -12.06 -22.44
C LYS A 213 20.00 -10.75 -21.64
N ILE A 214 19.35 -9.76 -22.22
CA ILE A 214 19.05 -8.46 -21.57
C ILE A 214 18.34 -8.65 -20.22
N GLU A 215 17.25 -9.42 -20.17
CA GLU A 215 16.54 -9.65 -18.90
C GLU A 215 17.39 -10.41 -17.87
N ALA A 216 18.18 -11.38 -18.32
CA ALA A 216 19.08 -12.10 -17.42
C ALA A 216 20.17 -11.17 -16.83
N GLU A 217 20.71 -10.25 -17.61
CA GLU A 217 21.69 -9.26 -17.18
C GLU A 217 21.07 -8.24 -16.23
N ILE A 218 19.87 -7.73 -16.50
CA ILE A 218 19.13 -6.83 -15.56
C ILE A 218 19.00 -7.49 -14.20
N VAL A 219 18.53 -8.74 -14.16
CA VAL A 219 18.35 -9.49 -12.92
C VAL A 219 19.68 -9.71 -12.22
N ARG A 220 20.73 -10.08 -12.95
CA ARG A 220 22.05 -10.34 -12.34
C ARG A 220 22.69 -9.06 -11.78
N MET A 221 22.63 -7.95 -12.53
CA MET A 221 23.08 -6.64 -12.04
C MET A 221 22.32 -6.24 -10.77
N ALA A 222 20.99 -6.39 -10.78
CA ALA A 222 20.18 -6.09 -9.60
C ALA A 222 20.54 -7.00 -8.41
N CYS A 223 20.65 -8.33 -8.60
CA CYS A 223 21.10 -9.24 -7.53
C CYS A 223 22.44 -8.79 -6.94
N SER A 224 23.40 -8.36 -7.76
CA SER A 224 24.71 -7.86 -7.32
C SER A 224 24.56 -6.58 -6.47
N LEU A 225 23.75 -5.62 -6.93
CA LEU A 225 23.51 -4.36 -6.22
C LEU A 225 22.88 -4.57 -4.84
N PHE A 226 22.00 -5.58 -4.69
CA PHE A 226 21.37 -5.93 -3.42
C PHE A 226 22.16 -6.99 -2.63
N ASN A 227 23.46 -7.16 -2.92
CA ASN A 227 24.37 -8.08 -2.24
C ASN A 227 23.88 -9.54 -2.20
N GLY A 228 23.24 -9.97 -3.27
CA GLY A 228 22.80 -11.35 -3.45
C GLY A 228 23.98 -12.29 -3.74
N GLY A 229 23.99 -13.46 -3.07
CA GLY A 229 24.97 -14.51 -3.29
C GLY A 229 24.84 -15.18 -4.68
N PRO A 230 25.64 -16.22 -4.96
CA PRO A 230 25.65 -16.91 -6.26
C PRO A 230 24.30 -17.56 -6.61
N ASP A 231 23.53 -18.00 -5.61
CA ASP A 231 22.22 -18.61 -5.77
C ASP A 231 21.08 -17.60 -5.93
N SER A 232 21.36 -16.30 -5.71
CA SER A 232 20.36 -15.25 -5.88
C SER A 232 19.90 -15.17 -7.34
N CYS A 233 18.61 -14.95 -7.51
CA CYS A 233 17.94 -14.97 -8.79
C CYS A 233 16.72 -14.06 -8.76
N GLY A 234 16.02 -13.91 -9.88
CA GLY A 234 14.85 -13.06 -9.93
C GLY A 234 14.15 -13.12 -11.27
N CYS A 235 13.30 -12.11 -11.49
CA CYS A 235 12.66 -11.83 -12.78
C CYS A 235 12.41 -10.33 -12.95
N VAL A 236 12.24 -9.92 -14.20
CA VAL A 236 11.72 -8.60 -14.56
C VAL A 236 10.20 -8.66 -14.53
N THR A 237 9.56 -7.62 -13.98
CA THR A 237 8.11 -7.45 -13.92
C THR A 237 7.70 -6.08 -14.45
N SER A 238 6.40 -5.85 -14.63
CA SER A 238 5.85 -4.60 -15.17
C SER A 238 5.85 -3.44 -14.17
N GLY A 239 6.19 -3.69 -12.91
CA GLY A 239 6.18 -2.66 -11.86
C GLY A 239 6.09 -3.25 -10.47
N GLY A 240 6.30 -2.41 -9.44
CA GLY A 240 6.34 -2.82 -8.04
C GLY A 240 5.09 -3.56 -7.58
N THR A 241 3.92 -3.18 -8.08
CA THR A 241 2.67 -3.89 -7.77
C THR A 241 2.76 -5.35 -8.22
N GLU A 242 3.20 -5.63 -9.46
CA GLU A 242 3.37 -7.00 -9.93
C GLU A 242 4.46 -7.74 -9.16
N SER A 243 5.59 -7.08 -8.88
CA SER A 243 6.67 -7.67 -8.05
C SER A 243 6.15 -8.12 -6.68
N ILE A 244 5.37 -7.28 -6.01
CA ILE A 244 4.75 -7.61 -4.71
C ILE A 244 3.73 -8.75 -4.86
N LEU A 245 2.86 -8.71 -5.88
CA LEU A 245 1.89 -9.79 -6.13
C LEU A 245 2.62 -11.12 -6.33
N MET A 246 3.68 -11.14 -7.13
CA MET A 246 4.44 -12.35 -7.41
C MET A 246 5.16 -12.90 -6.18
N ALA A 247 5.71 -12.03 -5.34
CA ALA A 247 6.29 -12.45 -4.04
C ALA A 247 5.23 -13.08 -3.14
N CYS A 248 4.05 -12.45 -3.03
CA CYS A 248 2.93 -13.00 -2.26
C CYS A 248 2.44 -14.35 -2.82
N LYS A 249 2.34 -14.47 -4.17
CA LYS A 249 1.99 -15.74 -4.83
C LYS A 249 3.02 -16.82 -4.50
N ALA A 250 4.31 -16.51 -4.61
CA ALA A 250 5.36 -17.49 -4.33
C ALA A 250 5.29 -18.01 -2.88
N TYR A 251 5.10 -17.12 -1.91
CA TYR A 251 5.03 -17.53 -0.51
C TYR A 251 3.69 -18.15 -0.13
N ARG A 252 2.60 -17.86 -0.86
CA ARG A 252 1.35 -18.62 -0.74
C ARG A 252 1.54 -20.07 -1.16
N GLU A 253 2.15 -20.34 -2.31
CA GLU A 253 2.39 -21.70 -2.80
C GLU A 253 3.31 -22.48 -1.84
N LEU A 254 4.40 -21.84 -1.38
CA LEU A 254 5.27 -22.42 -0.36
C LEU A 254 4.51 -22.74 0.94
N ALA A 255 3.57 -21.86 1.35
CA ALA A 255 2.74 -22.10 2.52
C ALA A 255 1.78 -23.29 2.31
N PHE A 256 1.19 -23.43 1.13
CA PHE A 256 0.34 -24.58 0.79
C PHE A 256 1.14 -25.90 0.83
N GLU A 257 2.35 -25.92 0.27
CA GLU A 257 3.24 -27.08 0.35
C GLU A 257 3.59 -27.47 1.80
N ASN A 258 3.73 -26.46 2.66
CA ASN A 258 3.93 -26.64 4.11
C ASN A 258 2.62 -26.97 4.88
N GLY A 259 1.50 -27.20 4.20
CA GLY A 259 0.21 -27.58 4.80
C GLY A 259 -0.60 -26.44 5.39
N ILE A 260 -0.23 -25.18 5.15
CA ILE A 260 -0.95 -24.00 5.60
C ILE A 260 -2.13 -23.72 4.64
N LYS A 261 -3.36 -23.98 5.08
CA LYS A 261 -4.55 -23.83 4.23
C LYS A 261 -5.05 -22.39 4.09
N THR A 262 -4.76 -21.54 5.06
CA THR A 262 -5.19 -20.12 5.10
C THR A 262 -3.99 -19.21 5.31
N PRO A 263 -3.16 -19.00 4.27
CA PRO A 263 -1.92 -18.24 4.39
C PRO A 263 -2.18 -16.79 4.81
N GLU A 264 -1.34 -16.26 5.71
CA GLU A 264 -1.41 -14.90 6.22
C GLU A 264 -0.17 -14.10 5.83
N ILE A 265 -0.39 -12.85 5.40
CA ILE A 265 0.66 -11.84 5.21
C ILE A 265 0.71 -10.98 6.47
N VAL A 266 1.85 -10.92 7.16
CA VAL A 266 2.04 -10.01 8.29
C VAL A 266 2.87 -8.81 7.83
N ALA A 267 2.25 -7.64 7.76
CA ALA A 267 2.82 -6.45 7.15
C ALA A 267 2.58 -5.19 8.00
N PRO A 268 3.50 -4.20 8.00
CA PRO A 268 3.27 -2.91 8.62
C PRO A 268 2.03 -2.21 8.06
N GLN A 269 1.41 -1.32 8.85
CA GLN A 269 0.34 -0.44 8.35
C GLN A 269 0.82 0.48 7.23
N SER A 270 2.11 0.80 7.20
CA SER A 270 2.75 1.61 6.17
C SER A 270 3.10 0.85 4.88
N ALA A 271 3.04 -0.49 4.88
CA ALA A 271 3.35 -1.28 3.68
C ALA A 271 2.37 -0.97 2.54
N HIS A 272 2.87 -0.98 1.31
CA HIS A 272 2.14 -0.58 0.12
C HIS A 272 0.82 -1.36 -0.05
N ALA A 273 -0.22 -0.70 -0.56
CA ALA A 273 -1.55 -1.29 -0.78
C ALA A 273 -1.56 -2.48 -1.76
N ALA A 274 -0.47 -2.71 -2.50
CA ALA A 274 -0.29 -3.90 -3.32
C ALA A 274 -0.33 -5.21 -2.50
N PHE A 275 0.01 -5.18 -1.21
CA PHE A 275 -0.15 -6.34 -0.31
C PHE A 275 -1.63 -6.63 -0.01
N ASP A 276 -2.49 -5.59 0.14
CA ASP A 276 -3.94 -5.79 0.26
C ASP A 276 -4.52 -6.35 -1.05
N LYS A 277 -4.05 -5.83 -2.20
CA LYS A 277 -4.43 -6.32 -3.52
C LYS A 277 -4.02 -7.80 -3.69
N ALA A 278 -2.80 -8.16 -3.31
CA ALA A 278 -2.33 -9.55 -3.33
C ALA A 278 -3.18 -10.46 -2.43
N ALA A 279 -3.46 -10.01 -1.20
CA ALA A 279 -4.32 -10.75 -0.26
C ALA A 279 -5.70 -11.01 -0.85
N SER A 280 -6.31 -9.99 -1.48
CA SER A 280 -7.60 -10.10 -2.17
C SER A 280 -7.55 -11.06 -3.36
N TYR A 281 -6.55 -10.92 -4.24
CA TYR A 281 -6.46 -11.70 -5.47
C TYR A 281 -6.14 -13.17 -5.22
N PHE A 282 -5.32 -13.46 -4.21
CA PHE A 282 -4.81 -14.80 -3.94
C PHE A 282 -5.50 -15.49 -2.75
N GLY A 283 -6.57 -14.92 -2.20
CA GLY A 283 -7.32 -15.50 -1.09
C GLY A 283 -6.48 -15.63 0.20
N MET A 284 -5.52 -14.73 0.41
CA MET A 284 -4.72 -14.67 1.62
C MET A 284 -5.35 -13.70 2.63
N LYS A 285 -5.02 -13.88 3.91
CA LYS A 285 -5.39 -12.92 4.96
C LYS A 285 -4.23 -11.95 5.18
N ILE A 286 -4.50 -10.66 5.31
CA ILE A 286 -3.48 -9.67 5.69
C ILE A 286 -3.68 -9.22 7.13
N ILE A 287 -2.59 -9.27 7.92
CA ILE A 287 -2.52 -8.79 9.30
C ILE A 287 -1.68 -7.51 9.31
N ARG A 288 -2.33 -6.38 9.55
CA ARG A 288 -1.67 -5.08 9.61
C ARG A 288 -1.12 -4.80 11.00
N VAL A 289 0.20 -4.61 11.08
CA VAL A 289 0.93 -4.33 12.32
C VAL A 289 1.08 -2.83 12.53
N PRO A 290 0.83 -2.30 13.73
CA PRO A 290 0.99 -0.88 14.02
C PRO A 290 2.45 -0.41 13.88
N LEU A 291 2.60 0.91 13.72
CA LEU A 291 3.89 1.58 13.69
C LEU A 291 4.26 2.10 15.09
N ASN A 292 5.54 2.25 15.34
CA ASN A 292 6.07 2.93 16.52
C ASN A 292 6.02 4.48 16.32
N LYS A 293 6.51 5.24 17.30
CA LYS A 293 6.55 6.72 17.24
C LYS A 293 7.46 7.26 16.13
N MET A 294 8.43 6.46 15.67
CA MET A 294 9.33 6.80 14.56
C MET A 294 8.78 6.41 13.20
N MET A 295 7.51 6.00 13.14
CA MET A 295 6.84 5.50 11.91
C MET A 295 7.44 4.22 11.34
N GLU A 296 8.22 3.47 12.11
CA GLU A 296 8.73 2.16 11.78
C GLU A 296 7.75 1.08 12.27
N VAL A 297 7.82 -0.11 11.71
CA VAL A 297 7.02 -1.24 12.23
C VAL A 297 7.35 -1.55 13.69
N ASP A 298 6.31 -1.72 14.52
CA ASP A 298 6.49 -2.23 15.89
C ASP A 298 6.83 -3.73 15.85
N VAL A 299 8.11 -4.04 16.04
CA VAL A 299 8.64 -5.41 16.02
C VAL A 299 7.98 -6.29 17.09
N ARG A 300 7.63 -5.73 18.25
CA ARG A 300 6.95 -6.50 19.33
C ARG A 300 5.52 -6.84 18.90
N ALA A 301 4.82 -5.91 18.27
CA ALA A 301 3.50 -6.16 17.73
C ALA A 301 3.56 -7.15 16.54
N MET A 302 4.57 -7.04 15.67
CA MET A 302 4.78 -8.00 14.59
C MET A 302 5.00 -9.42 15.14
N ARG A 303 5.82 -9.58 16.18
CA ARG A 303 6.00 -10.88 16.84
C ARG A 303 4.69 -11.47 17.36
N ARG A 304 3.81 -10.64 17.95
CA ARG A 304 2.49 -11.09 18.43
C ARG A 304 1.53 -11.45 17.32
N ALA A 305 1.71 -10.86 16.14
CA ALA A 305 0.88 -11.11 14.96
C ALA A 305 1.25 -12.41 14.22
N ILE A 306 2.42 -12.96 14.47
CA ILE A 306 2.86 -14.24 13.89
C ILE A 306 1.99 -15.36 14.42
N SER A 307 1.41 -16.15 13.51
CA SER A 307 0.61 -17.35 13.78
C SER A 307 1.16 -18.56 13.03
N ARG A 308 0.58 -19.74 13.27
CA ARG A 308 0.88 -20.95 12.48
C ARG A 308 0.51 -20.82 10.99
N ASN A 309 -0.31 -19.83 10.63
CA ASN A 309 -0.75 -19.59 9.26
C ASN A 309 0.09 -18.50 8.56
N THR A 310 1.06 -17.90 9.24
CA THR A 310 1.88 -16.83 8.66
C THR A 310 2.75 -17.38 7.53
N ALA A 311 2.49 -16.95 6.31
CA ALA A 311 3.21 -17.34 5.10
C ALA A 311 4.41 -16.44 4.82
N MET A 312 4.34 -15.16 5.21
CA MET A 312 5.42 -14.18 5.01
C MET A 312 5.34 -13.02 5.99
N LEU A 313 6.52 -12.45 6.28
CA LEU A 313 6.68 -11.15 6.91
C LEU A 313 7.05 -10.12 5.86
N VAL A 314 6.70 -8.85 6.10
CA VAL A 314 6.98 -7.73 5.18
C VAL A 314 7.66 -6.61 5.93
N CYS A 315 8.70 -6.01 5.32
CA CYS A 315 9.31 -4.73 5.69
C CYS A 315 9.47 -3.87 4.44
N SER A 316 9.65 -2.57 4.60
CA SER A 316 9.89 -1.63 3.51
C SER A 316 11.20 -0.85 3.68
N ALA A 317 11.88 -0.58 2.55
CA ALA A 317 13.14 0.18 2.50
C ALA A 317 13.18 1.15 1.31
N PRO A 318 12.65 2.38 1.44
CA PRO A 318 11.78 2.89 2.50
C PRO A 318 10.28 2.58 2.24
N GLN A 319 9.45 2.73 3.25
CA GLN A 319 8.01 2.73 3.07
C GLN A 319 7.52 4.00 2.33
N PHE A 320 6.45 3.87 1.54
CA PHE A 320 5.93 4.95 0.71
C PHE A 320 5.39 6.16 1.50
N PRO A 321 4.59 5.98 2.59
CA PRO A 321 3.94 7.13 3.21
C PRO A 321 4.92 8.15 3.81
N HIS A 322 5.88 7.71 4.62
CA HIS A 322 6.72 8.61 5.43
C HIS A 322 8.22 8.56 5.06
N GLY A 323 8.61 7.70 4.13
CA GLY A 323 10.01 7.58 3.70
C GLY A 323 10.95 6.94 4.72
N VAL A 324 10.39 6.28 5.73
CA VAL A 324 11.15 5.63 6.82
C VAL A 324 11.49 4.20 6.43
N ILE A 325 12.68 3.73 6.82
CA ILE A 325 13.12 2.33 6.66
C ILE A 325 12.69 1.54 7.90
N ASP A 326 12.04 0.39 7.69
CA ASP A 326 11.70 -0.51 8.79
C ASP A 326 12.95 -1.14 9.40
N PRO A 327 12.92 -1.56 10.69
CA PRO A 327 14.05 -2.23 11.37
C PRO A 327 14.22 -3.66 10.86
N ILE A 328 14.66 -3.80 9.60
CA ILE A 328 14.74 -5.07 8.86
C ILE A 328 15.57 -6.13 9.59
N PRO A 329 16.77 -5.83 10.17
CA PRO A 329 17.54 -6.82 10.91
C PRO A 329 16.78 -7.41 12.11
N GLU A 330 15.97 -6.59 12.80
CA GLU A 330 15.18 -7.06 13.95
C GLU A 330 14.01 -7.96 13.52
N VAL A 331 13.33 -7.60 12.43
CA VAL A 331 12.28 -8.43 11.85
C VAL A 331 12.85 -9.73 11.26
N ALA A 332 14.03 -9.67 10.65
CA ALA A 332 14.73 -10.84 10.12
C ALA A 332 15.07 -11.88 11.22
N LYS A 333 15.38 -11.45 12.45
CA LYS A 333 15.53 -12.35 13.59
C LYS A 333 14.24 -13.14 13.85
N LEU A 334 13.07 -12.51 13.71
CA LEU A 334 11.78 -13.21 13.81
C LEU A 334 11.60 -14.18 12.65
N ALA A 335 11.87 -13.75 11.41
CA ALA A 335 11.78 -14.57 10.22
C ALA A 335 12.61 -15.86 10.35
N VAL A 336 13.87 -15.74 10.79
CA VAL A 336 14.76 -16.89 11.05
C VAL A 336 14.23 -17.77 12.17
N LYS A 337 13.82 -17.17 13.30
CA LYS A 337 13.33 -17.89 14.48
C LYS A 337 12.10 -18.74 14.15
N TYR A 338 11.16 -18.19 13.41
CA TYR A 338 9.89 -18.85 13.07
C TYR A 338 9.93 -19.57 11.72
N LYS A 339 11.07 -19.54 11.00
CA LYS A 339 11.26 -20.12 9.66
C LYS A 339 10.24 -19.60 8.65
N ILE A 340 9.96 -18.31 8.70
CA ILE A 340 9.00 -17.63 7.83
C ILE A 340 9.78 -16.76 6.83
N PRO A 341 9.45 -16.76 5.52
CA PRO A 341 10.04 -15.85 4.56
C PRO A 341 9.86 -14.38 4.94
N LEU A 342 10.90 -13.55 4.69
CA LEU A 342 10.84 -12.10 4.83
C LEU A 342 11.03 -11.44 3.47
N HIS A 343 10.04 -10.68 3.05
CA HIS A 343 10.08 -9.82 1.87
C HIS A 343 10.42 -8.38 2.26
N VAL A 344 11.38 -7.78 1.55
CA VAL A 344 11.70 -6.36 1.67
C VAL A 344 11.17 -5.62 0.44
N ASP A 345 10.17 -4.77 0.65
CA ASP A 345 9.67 -3.87 -0.38
C ASP A 345 10.60 -2.65 -0.49
N ALA A 346 11.49 -2.69 -1.47
CA ALA A 346 12.36 -1.60 -1.86
C ALA A 346 11.92 -0.95 -3.21
N CYS A 347 10.66 -1.15 -3.62
CA CYS A 347 10.13 -0.62 -4.88
C CYS A 347 10.37 0.88 -5.01
N LEU A 348 10.16 1.66 -3.94
CA LEU A 348 10.35 3.11 -4.01
C LEU A 348 11.82 3.50 -4.10
N GLY A 349 12.65 3.04 -3.19
CA GLY A 349 14.00 3.56 -3.02
C GLY A 349 15.13 2.59 -3.35
N GLY A 350 14.83 1.40 -3.89
CA GLY A 350 15.82 0.35 -4.10
C GLY A 350 17.02 0.78 -4.93
N PHE A 351 16.79 1.46 -6.06
CA PHE A 351 17.85 1.98 -6.92
C PHE A 351 18.42 3.35 -6.46
N LEU A 352 18.12 3.76 -5.23
CA LEU A 352 18.74 4.89 -4.54
C LEU A 352 19.54 4.37 -3.33
N ILE A 353 18.91 3.54 -2.50
CA ILE A 353 19.46 3.08 -1.23
C ILE A 353 20.75 2.25 -1.40
N VAL A 354 20.87 1.46 -2.49
CA VAL A 354 22.05 0.63 -2.78
C VAL A 354 23.30 1.46 -3.10
N PHE A 355 23.14 2.73 -3.48
CA PHE A 355 24.24 3.63 -3.80
C PHE A 355 24.60 4.61 -2.68
N MET A 356 23.85 4.63 -1.57
CA MET A 356 24.00 5.62 -0.51
C MET A 356 25.37 5.58 0.14
N GLU A 357 25.91 4.40 0.44
CA GLU A 357 27.22 4.25 1.07
C GLU A 357 28.32 4.84 0.19
N LYS A 358 28.34 4.52 -1.10
CA LYS A 358 29.30 5.06 -2.08
C LYS A 358 29.10 6.57 -2.33
N ALA A 359 27.87 7.08 -2.13
CA ALA A 359 27.56 8.50 -2.21
C ALA A 359 27.97 9.28 -0.95
N GLY A 360 28.53 8.63 0.08
CA GLY A 360 28.95 9.25 1.33
C GLY A 360 27.84 9.39 2.38
N TYR A 361 26.78 8.61 2.25
CA TYR A 361 25.64 8.58 3.17
C TYR A 361 25.33 7.14 3.63
N PRO A 362 26.24 6.48 4.37
CA PRO A 362 26.03 5.09 4.79
C PRO A 362 24.78 4.96 5.63
N LEU A 363 24.09 3.81 5.49
CA LEU A 363 22.98 3.44 6.34
C LEU A 363 23.51 2.91 7.68
N GLU A 364 22.74 3.14 8.74
CA GLU A 364 23.05 2.60 10.07
C GLU A 364 22.94 1.06 10.11
N GLN A 365 22.06 0.48 9.29
CA GLN A 365 21.78 -0.94 9.26
C GLN A 365 21.59 -1.45 7.83
N PRO A 366 22.02 -2.68 7.52
CA PRO A 366 21.75 -3.31 6.24
C PRO A 366 20.26 -3.64 6.08
N PHE A 367 19.77 -3.67 4.83
CA PHE A 367 18.36 -3.92 4.50
C PHE A 367 18.18 -5.05 3.47
N ASP A 368 19.24 -5.48 2.82
CA ASP A 368 19.27 -6.36 1.66
C ASP A 368 19.66 -7.81 2.03
N PHE A 369 20.11 -8.60 1.06
CA PHE A 369 20.48 -10.01 1.27
C PHE A 369 21.65 -10.24 2.22
N ARG A 370 22.36 -9.20 2.66
CA ARG A 370 23.33 -9.30 3.77
C ARG A 370 22.62 -9.62 5.09
N VAL A 371 21.34 -9.30 5.21
CA VAL A 371 20.55 -9.60 6.41
C VAL A 371 20.05 -11.02 6.33
N LYS A 372 20.64 -11.92 7.16
CA LYS A 372 20.18 -13.30 7.27
C LYS A 372 18.69 -13.35 7.61
N GLY A 373 17.88 -13.95 6.73
CA GLY A 373 16.43 -14.06 6.88
C GLY A 373 15.65 -13.29 5.83
N VAL A 374 16.27 -12.32 5.13
CA VAL A 374 15.68 -11.71 3.94
C VAL A 374 15.71 -12.73 2.80
N THR A 375 14.53 -13.07 2.26
CA THR A 375 14.36 -14.11 1.24
C THR A 375 13.95 -13.55 -0.11
N SER A 376 13.36 -12.35 -0.18
CA SER A 376 13.06 -11.65 -1.43
C SER A 376 13.07 -10.14 -1.27
N ILE A 377 13.32 -9.44 -2.39
CA ILE A 377 13.34 -7.98 -2.47
C ILE A 377 12.66 -7.57 -3.78
N SER A 378 11.74 -6.61 -3.73
CA SER A 378 11.18 -5.94 -4.89
C SER A 378 11.79 -4.55 -5.07
N ALA A 379 12.16 -4.16 -6.30
CA ALA A 379 12.78 -2.86 -6.58
C ALA A 379 12.39 -2.36 -7.97
N ASP A 380 11.88 -1.11 -8.04
CA ASP A 380 11.42 -0.54 -9.31
C ASP A 380 12.57 0.14 -10.07
N THR A 381 12.95 -0.44 -11.19
CA THR A 381 13.89 0.16 -12.13
C THR A 381 13.33 1.43 -12.77
N HIS A 382 12.00 1.55 -12.90
CA HIS A 382 11.32 2.71 -13.45
C HIS A 382 11.15 3.89 -12.46
N LYS A 383 11.70 3.77 -11.23
CA LYS A 383 11.81 4.88 -10.28
C LYS A 383 13.24 5.44 -10.31
N TYR A 384 14.02 5.23 -9.28
CA TYR A 384 15.41 5.72 -9.24
C TYR A 384 16.39 4.91 -10.08
N GLY A 385 15.93 3.86 -10.77
CA GLY A 385 16.67 3.24 -11.86
C GLY A 385 16.52 3.97 -13.20
N TYR A 386 15.67 5.01 -13.26
CA TYR A 386 15.44 5.90 -14.41
C TYR A 386 14.98 5.23 -15.70
N ALA A 387 14.58 3.95 -15.63
CA ALA A 387 13.97 3.25 -16.75
C ALA A 387 12.55 3.81 -17.06
N PRO A 388 12.02 3.58 -18.28
CA PRO A 388 10.63 3.90 -18.59
C PRO A 388 9.65 3.17 -17.66
N LYS A 389 8.46 3.72 -17.46
CA LYS A 389 7.39 3.05 -16.69
C LYS A 389 7.07 1.69 -17.30
N GLY A 390 6.74 0.73 -16.46
CA GLY A 390 6.52 -0.65 -16.89
C GLY A 390 7.71 -1.58 -16.61
N SER A 391 8.62 -1.23 -15.69
CA SER A 391 9.80 -2.03 -15.34
C SER A 391 10.06 -2.05 -13.85
N SER A 392 10.24 -3.25 -13.29
CA SER A 392 10.63 -3.54 -11.91
C SER A 392 11.36 -4.88 -11.85
N VAL A 393 12.04 -5.18 -10.77
CA VAL A 393 12.64 -6.48 -10.52
C VAL A 393 12.14 -7.06 -9.21
N LEU A 394 11.88 -8.36 -9.23
CA LEU A 394 11.67 -9.18 -8.03
C LEU A 394 12.85 -10.14 -7.90
N LEU A 395 13.54 -10.04 -6.78
CA LEU A 395 14.75 -10.79 -6.48
C LEU A 395 14.50 -11.77 -5.34
N TYR A 396 15.14 -12.93 -5.40
CA TYR A 396 15.12 -13.96 -4.36
C TYR A 396 16.54 -14.34 -3.96
N SER A 397 16.73 -14.64 -2.69
CA SER A 397 18.02 -15.11 -2.17
C SER A 397 18.39 -16.51 -2.68
N ASP A 398 17.42 -17.30 -3.16
CA ASP A 398 17.58 -18.68 -3.58
C ASP A 398 16.50 -19.06 -4.62
N LYS A 399 16.88 -19.89 -5.61
CA LYS A 399 16.01 -20.40 -6.67
C LYS A 399 14.79 -21.15 -6.15
N LYS A 400 14.91 -21.80 -4.97
CA LYS A 400 13.78 -22.51 -4.36
C LYS A 400 12.58 -21.62 -4.08
N TYR A 401 12.78 -20.33 -3.71
CA TYR A 401 11.66 -19.40 -3.52
C TYR A 401 11.07 -18.96 -4.85
N ARG A 402 11.93 -18.71 -5.85
CA ARG A 402 11.47 -18.28 -7.19
C ARG A 402 10.63 -19.36 -7.89
N SER A 403 10.92 -20.64 -7.70
CA SER A 403 10.17 -21.74 -8.35
C SER A 403 8.67 -21.69 -8.02
N TYR A 404 8.29 -21.27 -6.83
CA TYR A 404 6.88 -21.09 -6.44
C TYR A 404 6.17 -19.92 -7.13
N GLN A 405 6.93 -19.02 -7.77
CA GLN A 405 6.36 -17.92 -8.55
C GLN A 405 5.81 -18.38 -9.90
N PHE A 406 6.39 -19.40 -10.49
CA PHE A 406 6.09 -19.83 -11.84
C PHE A 406 4.67 -20.43 -11.95
N PHE A 407 4.10 -20.28 -13.15
CA PHE A 407 2.90 -21.00 -13.54
C PHE A 407 3.23 -21.90 -14.73
N VAL A 408 2.80 -23.15 -14.67
CA VAL A 408 2.99 -24.14 -15.74
C VAL A 408 1.68 -24.90 -15.97
N ALA A 409 1.22 -24.92 -17.22
CA ALA A 409 0.11 -25.75 -17.67
C ALA A 409 0.65 -26.82 -18.64
N THR A 410 0.53 -28.09 -18.26
CA THR A 410 1.07 -29.25 -19.00
C THR A 410 0.05 -29.83 -19.98
N ASP A 411 -1.25 -29.67 -19.68
CA ASP A 411 -2.33 -30.39 -20.34
C ASP A 411 -3.22 -29.49 -21.22
N TRP A 412 -2.69 -28.30 -21.55
CA TRP A 412 -3.40 -27.39 -22.45
C TRP A 412 -3.21 -27.80 -23.91
N GLN A 413 -4.29 -27.81 -24.71
CA GLN A 413 -4.26 -28.20 -26.14
C GLN A 413 -3.35 -27.34 -27.01
N GLY A 414 -3.05 -26.10 -26.59
CA GLY A 414 -2.10 -25.20 -27.26
C GLY A 414 -0.63 -25.54 -27.00
N GLY A 415 -0.32 -26.63 -26.31
CA GLY A 415 1.01 -27.04 -25.92
C GLY A 415 1.33 -26.75 -24.46
N ILE A 416 2.58 -26.95 -24.06
CA ILE A 416 3.04 -26.60 -22.71
C ILE A 416 3.13 -25.08 -22.59
N TYR A 417 2.38 -24.49 -21.66
CA TYR A 417 2.44 -23.08 -21.35
C TYR A 417 3.16 -22.84 -20.02
N ALA A 418 4.18 -22.01 -20.03
CA ALA A 418 4.92 -21.61 -18.83
C ALA A 418 5.13 -20.09 -18.80
N SER A 419 4.84 -19.49 -17.66
CA SER A 419 5.03 -18.04 -17.45
C SER A 419 5.68 -17.76 -16.09
N PRO A 420 6.68 -16.88 -16.03
CA PRO A 420 7.32 -16.50 -14.78
C PRO A 420 6.59 -15.39 -14.03
N THR A 421 5.62 -14.70 -14.65
CA THR A 421 4.92 -13.52 -14.13
C THR A 421 3.41 -13.61 -14.33
N ILE A 422 2.66 -12.53 -14.08
CA ILE A 422 1.21 -12.49 -14.35
C ILE A 422 0.92 -12.46 -15.85
N ALA A 423 1.75 -11.71 -16.60
CA ALA A 423 1.56 -11.58 -18.05
C ALA A 423 2.14 -12.77 -18.80
N GLY A 424 1.56 -13.07 -19.97
CA GLY A 424 2.15 -13.94 -20.96
C GLY A 424 3.15 -13.15 -21.82
N SER A 425 2.66 -12.51 -22.89
CA SER A 425 3.45 -11.58 -23.70
C SER A 425 3.82 -10.33 -22.90
N ARG A 426 5.07 -9.90 -23.03
CA ARG A 426 5.59 -8.68 -22.37
C ARG A 426 6.35 -7.82 -23.37
N PRO A 427 6.35 -6.47 -23.22
CA PRO A 427 7.01 -5.57 -24.15
C PRO A 427 8.54 -5.65 -24.00
N GLY A 428 9.24 -6.19 -24.98
CA GLY A 428 10.70 -6.29 -24.96
C GLY A 428 11.40 -4.93 -25.05
N GLY A 429 10.78 -3.96 -25.71
CA GLY A 429 11.30 -2.59 -25.76
C GLY A 429 11.47 -1.95 -24.38
N ILE A 430 10.60 -2.25 -23.42
CA ILE A 430 10.73 -1.76 -22.02
C ILE A 430 11.94 -2.42 -21.33
N SER A 431 12.14 -3.72 -21.50
CA SER A 431 13.32 -4.42 -20.94
C SER A 431 14.63 -3.89 -21.55
N ALA A 432 14.65 -3.65 -22.85
CA ALA A 432 15.82 -3.07 -23.54
C ALA A 432 16.11 -1.64 -23.04
N ALA A 433 15.10 -0.80 -22.92
CA ALA A 433 15.25 0.55 -22.39
C ALA A 433 15.67 0.55 -20.90
N CYS A 434 15.18 -0.41 -20.10
CA CYS A 434 15.65 -0.60 -18.73
C CYS A 434 17.15 -0.92 -18.68
N TRP A 435 17.59 -1.88 -19.48
CA TRP A 435 19.01 -2.22 -19.58
C TRP A 435 19.85 -1.03 -20.06
N ALA A 436 19.37 -0.29 -21.05
CA ALA A 436 20.05 0.90 -21.56
C ALA A 436 20.20 1.96 -20.46
N SER A 437 19.18 2.18 -19.63
CA SER A 437 19.27 3.10 -18.49
C SER A 437 20.34 2.67 -17.48
N LEU A 438 20.35 1.38 -17.11
CA LEU A 438 21.35 0.83 -16.16
C LEU A 438 22.78 0.99 -16.70
N MET A 439 22.98 0.73 -17.98
CA MET A 439 24.29 0.86 -18.63
C MET A 439 24.72 2.31 -18.84
N TYR A 440 23.79 3.21 -19.15
CA TYR A 440 24.05 4.64 -19.36
C TYR A 440 24.54 5.32 -18.09
N PHE A 441 23.85 5.12 -16.98
CA PHE A 441 24.28 5.69 -15.69
C PHE A 441 25.53 4.99 -15.17
N GLY A 442 25.60 3.66 -15.29
CA GLY A 442 26.63 2.90 -14.63
C GLY A 442 26.65 3.18 -13.12
N GLU A 443 27.59 2.62 -12.39
CA GLU A 443 27.70 2.84 -10.95
C GLU A 443 27.97 4.33 -10.59
N SER A 444 28.89 4.96 -11.31
CA SER A 444 29.29 6.36 -11.03
C SER A 444 28.14 7.35 -11.23
N GLY A 445 27.35 7.19 -12.26
CA GLY A 445 26.18 8.04 -12.53
C GLY A 445 25.10 7.87 -11.46
N TYR A 446 24.80 6.65 -11.03
CA TYR A 446 23.87 6.41 -9.93
C TYR A 446 24.37 6.94 -8.60
N VAL A 447 25.67 6.83 -8.30
CA VAL A 447 26.28 7.40 -7.09
C VAL A 447 26.14 8.92 -7.07
N GLU A 448 26.45 9.58 -8.19
CA GLU A 448 26.33 11.05 -8.27
C GLU A 448 24.86 11.50 -8.17
N ALA A 449 23.94 10.86 -8.88
CA ALA A 449 22.50 11.15 -8.77
C ALA A 449 21.99 10.96 -7.33
N THR A 450 22.38 9.86 -6.67
CA THR A 450 22.05 9.59 -5.27
C THR A 450 22.59 10.69 -4.35
N LYS A 451 23.84 11.09 -4.52
CA LYS A 451 24.46 12.17 -3.75
C LYS A 451 23.68 13.46 -3.85
N GLN A 452 23.27 13.86 -5.05
CA GLN A 452 22.48 15.07 -5.28
C GLN A 452 21.10 14.99 -4.62
N ILE A 453 20.39 13.85 -4.77
CA ILE A 453 19.08 13.65 -4.21
C ILE A 453 19.12 13.66 -2.67
N ILE A 454 20.03 12.89 -2.06
CA ILE A 454 20.13 12.82 -0.60
C ILE A 454 20.57 14.16 0.01
N LYS A 455 21.51 14.86 -0.63
CA LYS A 455 21.90 16.23 -0.22
C LYS A 455 20.69 17.17 -0.25
N THR A 456 19.91 17.16 -1.31
CA THR A 456 18.70 18.00 -1.45
C THR A 456 17.65 17.62 -0.42
N THR A 457 17.44 16.33 -0.18
CA THR A 457 16.45 15.83 0.81
C THR A 457 16.84 16.27 2.22
N ARG A 458 18.11 16.11 2.61
CA ARG A 458 18.59 16.52 3.93
C ARG A 458 18.50 18.04 4.14
N PHE A 459 18.82 18.82 3.10
CA PHE A 459 18.64 20.26 3.11
C PHE A 459 17.16 20.64 3.32
N LEU A 460 16.26 20.08 2.52
CA LEU A 460 14.83 20.33 2.63
C LEU A 460 14.29 19.90 4.00
N LYS A 461 14.67 18.72 4.49
CA LYS A 461 14.26 18.23 5.81
C LYS A 461 14.64 19.22 6.91
N SER A 462 15.90 19.65 6.97
CA SER A 462 16.39 20.60 7.98
C SER A 462 15.63 21.93 7.93
N GLU A 463 15.38 22.46 6.74
CA GLU A 463 14.65 23.72 6.57
C GLU A 463 13.16 23.61 6.94
N LEU A 464 12.54 22.46 6.65
CA LEU A 464 11.13 22.19 6.96
C LEU A 464 10.91 21.99 8.47
N GLU A 465 11.84 21.36 9.17
CA GLU A 465 11.81 21.18 10.64
C GLU A 465 11.85 22.53 11.39
N ASN A 466 12.40 23.58 10.76
CA ASN A 466 12.46 24.94 11.31
C ASN A 466 11.19 25.77 11.05
N ILE A 467 10.19 25.25 10.30
CA ILE A 467 8.96 26.00 10.01
C ILE A 467 7.94 25.75 11.13
N LYS A 468 7.63 26.79 11.91
CA LYS A 468 6.61 26.71 12.96
C LYS A 468 5.24 26.37 12.37
N GLY A 469 4.56 25.40 12.97
CA GLY A 469 3.22 24.95 12.58
C GLY A 469 3.20 23.64 11.79
N ILE A 470 4.35 23.15 11.34
CA ILE A 470 4.50 21.81 10.73
C ILE A 470 5.62 21.03 11.39
N PHE A 471 5.63 19.72 11.17
CA PHE A 471 6.70 18.82 11.62
C PHE A 471 6.92 17.71 10.60
N VAL A 472 8.11 17.11 10.62
CA VAL A 472 8.47 15.95 9.79
C VAL A 472 8.15 14.66 10.55
N PHE A 473 7.54 13.69 9.88
CA PHE A 473 7.28 12.37 10.45
C PHE A 473 8.53 11.48 10.42
N GLY A 474 8.82 10.84 11.55
CA GLY A 474 9.90 9.86 11.68
C GLY A 474 11.29 10.43 11.39
N ASN A 475 12.18 9.56 10.90
CA ASN A 475 13.52 9.95 10.46
C ASN A 475 13.77 9.46 9.01
N PRO A 476 13.22 10.14 8.00
CA PRO A 476 13.45 9.74 6.61
C PRO A 476 14.91 9.90 6.22
N GLN A 477 15.51 8.83 5.71
CA GLN A 477 16.92 8.77 5.35
C GLN A 477 17.15 8.93 3.84
N LEU A 478 16.12 8.65 3.01
CA LEU A 478 16.22 8.68 1.56
C LEU A 478 15.60 9.96 0.97
N SER A 479 14.61 9.81 0.11
CA SER A 479 14.11 10.85 -0.78
C SER A 479 12.68 11.31 -0.50
N VAL A 480 12.03 10.80 0.53
CA VAL A 480 10.65 11.15 0.88
C VAL A 480 10.62 11.87 2.21
N ILE A 481 9.94 13.01 2.27
CA ILE A 481 9.72 13.79 3.49
C ILE A 481 8.21 13.92 3.69
N ALA A 482 7.68 13.38 4.78
CA ALA A 482 6.27 13.50 5.14
C ALA A 482 6.08 14.59 6.21
N LEU A 483 5.09 15.45 5.98
CA LEU A 483 4.77 16.61 6.81
C LEU A 483 3.42 16.45 7.48
N GLY A 484 3.36 16.79 8.76
CA GLY A 484 2.15 16.90 9.54
C GLY A 484 2.02 18.27 10.22
N SER A 485 0.85 18.54 10.80
CA SER A 485 0.61 19.71 11.65
C SER A 485 -0.21 19.31 12.87
N ARG A 486 0.05 19.98 13.99
CA ARG A 486 -0.77 19.91 15.21
C ARG A 486 -1.66 21.14 15.38
N ASP A 487 -1.38 22.18 14.61
CA ASP A 487 -2.00 23.50 14.76
C ASP A 487 -3.18 23.69 13.79
N PHE A 488 -3.12 23.03 12.63
CA PHE A 488 -4.14 23.16 11.57
C PHE A 488 -4.32 21.86 10.79
N ASP A 489 -5.41 21.77 10.02
CA ASP A 489 -5.64 20.65 9.10
C ASP A 489 -4.63 20.71 7.94
N ILE A 490 -3.76 19.71 7.85
CA ILE A 490 -2.65 19.63 6.89
C ILE A 490 -3.12 19.70 5.43
N TYR A 491 -4.35 19.29 5.13
CA TYR A 491 -4.91 19.36 3.77
C TYR A 491 -5.18 20.79 3.30
N ARG A 492 -5.23 21.77 4.20
CA ARG A 492 -5.23 23.19 3.82
C ARG A 492 -3.89 23.59 3.19
N LEU A 493 -2.79 23.05 3.70
CA LEU A 493 -1.47 23.25 3.10
C LEU A 493 -1.42 22.62 1.70
N PHE A 494 -1.97 21.41 1.55
CA PHE A 494 -2.12 20.79 0.23
C PHE A 494 -2.83 21.72 -0.77
N ASN A 495 -4.00 22.27 -0.41
CA ASN A 495 -4.76 23.14 -1.28
C ASN A 495 -3.98 24.39 -1.72
N LEU A 496 -3.26 25.03 -0.78
CA LEU A 496 -2.45 26.22 -1.11
C LEU A 496 -1.23 25.88 -1.97
N MET A 497 -0.59 24.75 -1.72
CA MET A 497 0.51 24.30 -2.55
C MET A 497 0.04 23.90 -3.95
N ASN A 498 -1.12 23.23 -4.05
CA ASN A 498 -1.74 22.90 -5.34
C ASN A 498 -2.09 24.16 -6.13
N ALA A 499 -2.62 25.20 -5.48
CA ALA A 499 -2.90 26.51 -6.12
C ALA A 499 -1.63 27.19 -6.67
N LYS A 500 -0.44 26.87 -6.11
CA LYS A 500 0.87 27.32 -6.59
C LYS A 500 1.48 26.36 -7.64
N GLY A 501 0.73 25.34 -8.06
CA GLY A 501 1.11 24.35 -9.07
C GLY A 501 1.88 23.14 -8.54
N TRP A 502 2.04 22.98 -7.22
CA TRP A 502 2.71 21.81 -6.64
C TRP A 502 1.74 20.64 -6.57
N ASN A 503 2.10 19.51 -7.15
CA ASN A 503 1.38 18.25 -7.01
C ASN A 503 2.07 17.40 -5.92
N LEU A 504 1.54 17.47 -4.69
CA LEU A 504 2.03 16.71 -3.53
C LEU A 504 1.14 15.50 -3.28
N ASN A 505 1.68 14.50 -2.58
CA ASN A 505 0.92 13.30 -2.21
C ASN A 505 0.20 13.50 -0.89
N GLN A 506 -1.11 13.37 -0.90
CA GLN A 506 -1.95 13.35 0.31
C GLN A 506 -1.91 11.95 0.95
N LEU A 507 -1.76 11.91 2.25
CA LEU A 507 -1.66 10.68 3.04
C LEU A 507 -2.77 10.61 4.09
N GLN A 508 -3.02 9.40 4.60
CA GLN A 508 -4.06 9.11 5.61
C GLN A 508 -3.46 8.32 6.78
N PHE A 509 -4.04 8.46 7.96
CA PHE A 509 -3.77 7.64 9.16
C PHE A 509 -2.29 7.56 9.56
N PRO A 510 -1.67 8.73 9.94
CA PRO A 510 -2.25 10.05 10.24
C PRO A 510 -2.39 10.97 9.01
N PRO A 511 -3.26 12.04 9.10
CA PRO A 511 -3.31 13.09 8.10
C PRO A 511 -1.95 13.71 7.87
N SER A 512 -1.47 13.66 6.64
CA SER A 512 -0.14 14.17 6.28
C SER A 512 -0.01 14.42 4.78
N LEU A 513 1.06 15.06 4.38
CA LEU A 513 1.48 15.25 3.00
C LEU A 513 2.89 14.74 2.84
N HIS A 514 3.24 14.13 1.71
CA HIS A 514 4.64 13.91 1.45
C HIS A 514 5.12 14.53 0.13
N PHE A 515 6.41 14.86 0.15
CA PHE A 515 7.17 15.28 -1.01
C PHE A 515 8.24 14.23 -1.30
N CYS A 516 8.16 13.61 -2.48
CA CYS A 516 9.12 12.63 -2.96
C CYS A 516 10.12 13.34 -3.88
N ILE A 517 11.34 13.51 -3.41
CA ILE A 517 12.42 14.21 -4.10
C ILE A 517 13.02 13.30 -5.17
N THR A 518 13.12 13.79 -6.40
CA THR A 518 13.73 13.12 -7.55
C THR A 518 14.89 13.94 -8.11
N LEU A 519 15.55 13.46 -9.15
CA LEU A 519 16.67 14.19 -9.77
C LEU A 519 16.24 15.58 -10.30
N VAL A 520 14.99 15.72 -10.75
CA VAL A 520 14.43 17.01 -11.19
C VAL A 520 14.47 18.06 -10.08
N HIS A 521 14.23 17.64 -8.82
CA HIS A 521 14.19 18.54 -7.64
C HIS A 521 15.57 18.96 -7.14
N THR A 522 16.64 18.33 -7.60
CA THR A 522 18.02 18.69 -7.20
C THR A 522 18.48 20.02 -7.81
N ARG A 523 17.78 20.51 -8.81
CA ARG A 523 18.01 21.84 -9.38
C ARG A 523 17.78 22.89 -8.33
N LYS A 524 18.79 23.76 -8.10
CA LYS A 524 18.82 24.74 -6.99
C LYS A 524 17.53 25.59 -6.89
N ARG A 525 16.97 26.00 -8.00
CA ARG A 525 15.74 26.82 -8.03
C ARG A 525 14.53 26.08 -7.47
N VAL A 526 14.39 24.78 -7.74
CA VAL A 526 13.21 23.99 -7.37
C VAL A 526 13.09 23.85 -5.85
N ALA A 527 14.15 23.41 -5.19
CA ALA A 527 14.16 23.24 -3.73
C ALA A 527 13.93 24.56 -2.97
N ILE A 528 14.55 25.66 -3.44
CA ILE A 528 14.36 26.99 -2.84
C ILE A 528 12.93 27.49 -3.03
N GLN A 529 12.37 27.33 -4.25
CA GLN A 529 11.01 27.73 -4.53
C GLN A 529 9.99 26.94 -3.70
N PHE A 530 10.22 25.63 -3.53
CA PHE A 530 9.40 24.80 -2.66
C PHE A 530 9.36 25.32 -1.23
N LEU A 531 10.54 25.61 -0.65
CA LEU A 531 10.62 26.15 0.72
C LEU A 531 9.95 27.51 0.86
N LYS A 532 10.10 28.38 -0.14
CA LYS A 532 9.42 29.69 -0.16
C LYS A 532 7.90 29.49 -0.15
N ASP A 533 7.39 28.67 -1.04
CA ASP A 533 5.94 28.43 -1.19
C ASP A 533 5.34 27.77 0.05
N ILE A 534 6.04 26.82 0.67
CA ILE A 534 5.62 26.19 1.94
C ILE A 534 5.56 27.23 3.07
N ARG A 535 6.62 28.04 3.25
CA ARG A 535 6.67 29.09 4.31
C ARG A 535 5.55 30.10 4.17
N GLU A 536 5.32 30.61 2.96
CA GLU A 536 4.22 31.54 2.67
C GLU A 536 2.87 30.91 2.97
N SER A 537 2.66 29.67 2.52
CA SER A 537 1.40 28.94 2.71
C SER A 537 1.12 28.65 4.19
N VAL A 538 2.11 28.19 4.95
CA VAL A 538 1.98 27.97 6.40
C VAL A 538 1.71 29.30 7.12
N THR A 539 2.42 30.37 6.78
CA THR A 539 2.18 31.70 7.36
C THR A 539 0.76 32.18 7.12
N GLN A 540 0.23 31.96 5.91
CA GLN A 540 -1.15 32.31 5.57
C GLN A 540 -2.15 31.48 6.39
N ILE A 541 -1.94 30.17 6.55
CA ILE A 541 -2.80 29.28 7.32
C ILE A 541 -2.80 29.67 8.80
N MET A 542 -1.63 30.01 9.35
CA MET A 542 -1.47 30.36 10.76
C MET A 542 -2.16 31.68 11.17
N LYS A 543 -2.60 32.52 10.23
CA LYS A 543 -3.49 33.66 10.53
C LYS A 543 -4.88 33.22 11.01
N ASN A 544 -5.35 32.04 10.57
CA ASN A 544 -6.61 31.42 11.02
C ASN A 544 -6.47 29.89 10.99
N PRO A 545 -5.78 29.27 11.97
CA PRO A 545 -5.43 27.87 11.94
C PRO A 545 -6.66 26.94 12.05
N LYS A 546 -7.75 27.40 12.66
CA LYS A 546 -8.98 26.62 12.88
C LYS A 546 -9.98 26.68 11.72
N ALA A 547 -9.69 27.41 10.64
CA ALA A 547 -10.56 27.45 9.48
C ALA A 547 -10.74 26.06 8.86
N LYS A 548 -11.95 25.78 8.37
CA LYS A 548 -12.29 24.50 7.73
C LYS A 548 -11.56 24.33 6.41
N THR A 549 -11.18 23.10 6.11
CA THR A 549 -10.62 22.71 4.80
C THR A 549 -11.75 22.68 3.75
N THR A 550 -11.46 23.15 2.55
CA THR A 550 -12.36 23.17 1.39
C THR A 550 -11.75 22.43 0.20
N GLY A 551 -12.53 22.21 -0.86
CA GLY A 551 -12.04 21.62 -2.12
C GLY A 551 -11.51 20.18 -1.96
N MET A 552 -10.53 19.81 -2.76
CA MET A 552 -9.95 18.45 -2.78
C MET A 552 -9.42 18.00 -1.42
N GLY A 553 -8.82 18.90 -0.63
CA GLY A 553 -8.38 18.58 0.72
C GLY A 553 -9.53 18.16 1.64
N ALA A 554 -10.73 18.74 1.48
CA ALA A 554 -11.90 18.35 2.25
C ALA A 554 -12.39 16.93 1.92
N ILE A 555 -12.25 16.48 0.67
CA ILE A 555 -12.62 15.12 0.24
C ILE A 555 -11.75 14.08 0.97
N TYR A 556 -10.43 14.29 1.03
CA TYR A 556 -9.52 13.42 1.78
C TYR A 556 -9.78 13.46 3.29
N GLY A 557 -10.06 14.63 3.84
CA GLY A 557 -10.45 14.80 5.25
C GLY A 557 -11.76 14.05 5.58
N MET A 558 -12.77 14.15 4.71
CA MET A 558 -14.02 13.39 4.83
C MET A 558 -13.79 11.88 4.71
N ALA A 559 -12.98 11.45 3.75
CA ALA A 559 -12.66 10.03 3.57
C ALA A 559 -12.00 9.43 4.81
N GLN A 560 -11.16 10.19 5.54
CA GLN A 560 -10.60 9.74 6.82
C GLN A 560 -11.62 9.72 7.95
N ALA A 561 -12.47 10.74 8.03
CA ALA A 561 -13.47 10.87 9.08
C ALA A 561 -14.66 9.90 8.88
N THR A 562 -14.88 9.43 7.65
CA THR A 562 -15.98 8.53 7.32
C THR A 562 -15.76 7.15 7.93
N ILE A 563 -16.67 6.75 8.81
CA ILE A 563 -16.63 5.46 9.51
C ILE A 563 -16.96 4.32 8.54
N ASP A 564 -17.85 4.57 7.58
CA ASP A 564 -18.24 3.60 6.55
C ASP A 564 -17.23 3.57 5.40
N ARG A 565 -16.31 2.62 5.44
CA ARG A 565 -15.29 2.46 4.39
C ARG A 565 -15.88 1.97 3.06
N ASN A 566 -17.09 1.41 3.05
CA ASN A 566 -17.75 1.01 1.80
C ASN A 566 -18.14 2.26 0.97
N LEU A 567 -18.52 3.34 1.63
CA LEU A 567 -18.79 4.61 0.95
C LEU A 567 -17.53 5.15 0.25
N VAL A 568 -16.38 5.06 0.92
CA VAL A 568 -15.09 5.46 0.32
C VAL A 568 -14.74 4.57 -0.87
N ALA A 569 -15.01 3.25 -0.77
CA ALA A 569 -14.79 2.32 -1.87
C ALA A 569 -15.72 2.62 -3.06
N GLU A 570 -16.99 2.94 -2.80
CA GLU A 570 -17.95 3.33 -3.85
C GLU A 570 -17.53 4.60 -4.59
N LEU A 571 -17.10 5.65 -3.86
CA LEU A 571 -16.54 6.85 -4.46
C LEU A 571 -15.28 6.57 -5.29
N SER A 572 -14.43 5.66 -4.80
CA SER A 572 -13.23 5.24 -5.53
C SER A 572 -13.58 4.49 -6.82
N SER A 573 -14.66 3.69 -6.82
CA SER A 573 -15.14 3.02 -8.04
C SER A 573 -15.64 4.04 -9.07
N VAL A 574 -16.39 5.05 -8.65
CA VAL A 574 -16.83 6.15 -9.54
C VAL A 574 -15.63 6.89 -10.13
N PHE A 575 -14.60 7.16 -9.31
CA PHE A 575 -13.36 7.74 -9.82
C PHE A 575 -12.72 6.85 -10.90
N LEU A 576 -12.63 5.53 -10.67
CA LEU A 576 -12.07 4.60 -11.66
C LEU A 576 -12.91 4.55 -12.94
N ASP A 577 -14.23 4.53 -12.83
CA ASP A 577 -15.13 4.57 -13.99
C ASP A 577 -14.95 5.85 -14.81
N SER A 578 -14.74 6.99 -14.14
CA SER A 578 -14.51 8.27 -14.82
C SER A 578 -13.21 8.32 -15.64
N LEU A 579 -12.20 7.50 -15.30
CA LEU A 579 -10.95 7.40 -16.08
C LEU A 579 -11.17 6.87 -17.51
N PHE A 580 -12.24 6.11 -17.71
CA PHE A 580 -12.55 5.46 -18.99
C PHE A 580 -13.78 6.06 -19.68
N SER A 581 -14.42 7.06 -19.06
CA SER A 581 -15.58 7.74 -19.65
C SER A 581 -15.16 8.61 -20.83
N THR A 582 -15.89 8.48 -21.93
CA THR A 582 -15.77 9.33 -23.12
C THR A 582 -16.96 10.29 -23.26
N ASP A 583 -17.81 10.40 -22.24
CA ASP A 583 -18.97 11.26 -22.24
C ASP A 583 -18.57 12.68 -21.82
N THR A 584 -18.79 13.63 -22.71
CA THR A 584 -18.53 15.05 -22.49
C THR A 584 -19.73 15.79 -21.88
N THR A 585 -20.86 15.10 -21.69
CA THR A 585 -22.12 15.72 -21.25
C THR A 585 -22.21 15.83 -19.73
N THR A 586 -22.05 17.05 -19.24
CA THR A 586 -22.63 17.55 -17.99
C THR A 586 -24.15 17.80 -18.16
N GLN A 587 -24.95 16.79 -18.47
CA GLN A 587 -26.41 16.89 -18.35
C GLN A 587 -26.88 15.70 -17.51
N GLY A 588 -27.61 16.03 -16.43
CA GLY A 588 -28.23 15.09 -15.53
C GLY A 588 -29.13 14.08 -16.27
N SER A 589 -28.54 12.94 -16.61
CA SER A 589 -29.35 11.79 -17.00
C SER A 589 -29.60 10.96 -15.74
N GLN A 590 -30.85 10.90 -15.35
CA GLN A 590 -31.39 9.93 -14.39
C GLN A 590 -30.92 8.54 -14.82
N MET A 591 -29.97 7.96 -14.11
CA MET A 591 -29.69 6.55 -14.23
C MET A 591 -30.79 5.77 -13.53
N ASN A 592 -31.77 5.31 -14.30
CA ASN A 592 -32.65 4.23 -13.93
C ASN A 592 -31.91 2.90 -14.05
N GLY A 593 -31.81 2.19 -12.95
CA GLY A 593 -31.51 0.75 -12.92
C GLY A 593 -30.11 0.38 -12.45
N SER A 594 -29.92 0.24 -11.15
CA SER A 594 -28.78 -0.49 -10.58
C SER A 594 -28.93 -1.99 -10.85
N PRO A 595 -27.90 -2.71 -11.34
CA PRO A 595 -27.91 -4.16 -11.31
C PRO A 595 -27.69 -4.62 -9.86
N LYS A 596 -28.55 -5.53 -9.40
CA LYS A 596 -28.40 -6.21 -8.09
C LYS A 596 -27.08 -6.98 -8.07
N PRO A 597 -26.31 -6.92 -6.99
CA PRO A 597 -25.13 -7.75 -6.85
C PRO A 597 -25.53 -9.22 -6.68
N ARG A 598 -24.84 -10.08 -7.43
CA ARG A 598 -24.81 -11.56 -7.23
C ARG A 598 -23.84 -11.92 -6.12
#